data_cb74fb634cc63eb3ee6eb75513e262e6
#
_entry.id   cb74fb634cc63eb3ee6eb75513e262e6
#
_cell.length_a   1.000
_cell.length_b   1.000
_cell.length_c   1.000
_cell.angle_alpha   90.00
_cell.angle_beta   90.00
_cell.angle_gamma   90.00
#
_symmetry.space_group_name_H-M   'P 1'
#
loop_
_entity.id
_entity.type
_entity.pdbx_description
1 polymer ?
#
loop_
_entity_poly.entity_id
_entity_poly.type
_entity_poly.pdbx_seq_one_letter_code
_entity_poly.pdbx_strand_id
1 'polypeptide(L)'
;MAIELVTGHSGEDHVSSADTGRFNAGVCGTGKYVLATGSQFAYTIVSANQINIASGDAVNQGRHIIIPQNTYESAAIQNGTNGKTRIDVIALRYSKVSSGGSTIETAELVVIKGAEVNVGSVPTVPAVTSGNIFAGAAQDDMPLYQVLITGTSITSVTKVFDVIRSLSTMADMIYPVGSIYMNVSNVDPAALFGGTWERIQGRFLLGASSGHAAGSTGGAETVTLTGDQLPAHTHTIPAHTHSVPDHVHTVPAHTHTATTSSAGAHRHKQIREKVAASGTARYAVQGTNSSVTANTESAGAHTHTVTVASKPAFNTTSSGSCTTGSTSGTSGSTGSGSAVGIMPPFLAVYIWKRTA
;
A
#
# COMPACT_ATOMS: atom_id res chain seq x y z
N MET A 1 16.31 47.01 -6.18
CA MET A 1 14.96 46.69 -6.66
C MET A 1 14.41 45.51 -5.87
N ALA A 2 13.15 45.50 -5.56
CA ALA A 2 12.56 44.39 -4.79
C ALA A 2 12.18 43.18 -5.66
N ILE A 3 12.07 43.36 -6.99
CA ILE A 3 11.72 42.30 -7.94
C ILE A 3 12.64 42.38 -9.14
N GLU A 4 13.25 41.28 -9.53
CA GLU A 4 14.16 41.16 -10.66
C GLU A 4 13.70 40.02 -11.59
N LEU A 5 13.71 40.30 -12.91
CA LEU A 5 13.45 39.29 -13.94
C LEU A 5 14.80 38.71 -14.41
N VAL A 6 15.19 37.57 -13.86
CA VAL A 6 16.48 36.93 -14.09
C VAL A 6 16.75 36.57 -15.55
N THR A 7 15.72 36.31 -16.36
CA THR A 7 15.85 35.83 -17.75
C THR A 7 15.49 36.88 -18.80
N GLY A 8 15.19 38.12 -18.42
CA GLY A 8 14.63 39.15 -19.30
C GLY A 8 15.55 40.32 -19.64
N HIS A 9 16.79 40.26 -19.32
CA HIS A 9 17.75 41.42 -19.49
C HIS A 9 18.34 41.47 -20.91
N SER A 10 18.54 42.64 -21.42
CA SER A 10 19.25 42.83 -22.69
C SER A 10 20.54 43.65 -22.43
N GLY A 11 21.67 43.09 -22.87
CA GLY A 11 22.91 43.85 -22.99
C GLY A 11 24.03 43.62 -21.97
N GLU A 12 23.79 42.89 -20.87
CA GLU A 12 24.81 42.50 -19.89
C GLU A 12 24.60 41.07 -19.40
N ASP A 13 25.64 40.46 -18.83
CA ASP A 13 25.55 39.16 -18.16
C ASP A 13 24.65 39.26 -16.94
N HIS A 14 23.45 38.76 -17.05
CA HIS A 14 22.37 38.96 -16.04
C HIS A 14 22.02 37.68 -15.25
N VAL A 15 22.48 36.52 -15.70
CA VAL A 15 22.26 35.24 -14.98
C VAL A 15 23.54 34.87 -14.25
N SER A 16 23.56 35.04 -12.96
CA SER A 16 24.70 34.61 -12.15
C SER A 16 24.63 33.10 -11.82
N SER A 17 25.77 32.52 -11.45
CA SER A 17 25.81 31.15 -10.94
C SER A 17 24.94 30.98 -9.68
N ALA A 18 24.76 32.05 -8.91
CA ALA A 18 23.88 32.07 -7.73
C ALA A 18 22.39 31.98 -8.13
N ASP A 19 21.98 32.64 -9.23
CA ASP A 19 20.61 32.61 -9.72
C ASP A 19 20.25 31.22 -10.27
N THR A 20 21.12 30.70 -11.14
CA THR A 20 21.03 29.32 -11.62
C THR A 20 21.03 28.32 -10.47
N GLY A 21 21.89 28.55 -9.48
CA GLY A 21 21.98 27.71 -8.27
C GLY A 21 20.69 27.73 -7.46
N ARG A 22 20.05 28.90 -7.28
CA ARG A 22 18.73 28.97 -6.61
C ARG A 22 17.64 28.25 -7.38
N PHE A 23 17.62 28.39 -8.70
CA PHE A 23 16.66 27.67 -9.55
C PHE A 23 16.85 26.16 -9.45
N ASN A 24 18.07 25.67 -9.61
CA ASN A 24 18.38 24.24 -9.50
C ASN A 24 18.01 23.69 -8.11
N ALA A 25 18.30 24.43 -7.04
CA ALA A 25 17.92 24.05 -5.70
C ALA A 25 16.41 24.03 -5.47
N GLY A 26 15.67 24.93 -6.13
CA GLY A 26 14.21 24.92 -6.12
C GLY A 26 13.61 23.67 -6.79
N VAL A 27 14.29 23.11 -7.80
CA VAL A 27 13.84 21.92 -8.55
C VAL A 27 14.34 20.63 -7.90
N CYS A 28 15.64 20.57 -7.56
CA CYS A 28 16.30 19.34 -7.10
C CYS A 28 16.42 19.25 -5.57
N GLY A 29 16.18 20.36 -4.85
CA GLY A 29 16.51 20.48 -3.43
C GLY A 29 17.90 21.05 -3.18
N THR A 30 18.19 21.37 -1.91
CA THR A 30 19.46 22.02 -1.48
C THR A 30 20.59 21.04 -1.15
N GLY A 31 20.39 19.75 -1.45
CA GLY A 31 21.37 18.71 -1.16
C GLY A 31 22.43 18.55 -2.24
N LYS A 32 23.06 17.37 -2.24
CA LYS A 32 24.11 16.94 -3.17
C LYS A 32 23.60 15.72 -3.90
N TYR A 33 23.39 15.83 -5.20
CA TYR A 33 22.74 14.79 -6.00
C TYR A 33 23.46 14.57 -7.32
N VAL A 34 23.48 13.32 -7.77
CA VAL A 34 23.80 12.99 -9.16
C VAL A 34 22.50 12.90 -9.94
N LEU A 35 22.47 13.46 -11.14
CA LEU A 35 21.31 13.37 -12.03
C LEU A 35 21.34 12.05 -12.80
N ALA A 36 20.16 11.58 -13.21
CA ALA A 36 20.03 10.36 -14.04
C ALA A 36 20.39 10.65 -15.50
N THR A 37 21.55 11.24 -15.76
CA THR A 37 22.07 11.66 -17.06
C THR A 37 23.48 11.10 -17.27
N GLY A 38 23.92 11.00 -18.54
CA GLY A 38 25.23 10.48 -18.89
C GLY A 38 25.48 9.07 -18.33
N SER A 39 26.70 8.81 -17.92
CA SER A 39 27.10 7.57 -17.24
C SER A 39 26.95 7.65 -15.72
N GLN A 40 26.34 8.72 -15.19
CA GLN A 40 26.12 8.95 -13.74
C GLN A 40 27.42 8.82 -12.92
N PHE A 41 28.53 9.34 -13.46
CA PHE A 41 29.88 9.23 -12.90
C PHE A 41 30.36 7.80 -12.64
N ALA A 42 29.93 6.84 -13.46
CA ALA A 42 30.41 5.46 -13.36
C ALA A 42 31.93 5.39 -13.33
N TYR A 43 32.51 4.55 -12.48
CA TYR A 43 33.94 4.42 -12.35
C TYR A 43 34.49 3.24 -13.15
N THR A 44 35.75 3.37 -13.54
CA THR A 44 36.55 2.26 -14.10
C THR A 44 37.93 2.28 -13.45
N ILE A 45 38.32 1.16 -12.85
CA ILE A 45 39.69 1.00 -12.32
C ILE A 45 40.63 0.75 -13.51
N VAL A 46 41.53 1.68 -13.75
CA VAL A 46 42.49 1.60 -14.84
C VAL A 46 43.80 0.90 -14.37
N SER A 47 44.20 1.19 -13.16
CA SER A 47 45.40 0.61 -12.55
C SER A 47 45.28 0.62 -11.00
N ALA A 48 46.30 0.12 -10.32
CA ALA A 48 46.35 0.15 -8.86
C ALA A 48 46.32 1.58 -8.26
N ASN A 49 46.58 2.61 -9.07
CA ASN A 49 46.66 3.99 -8.65
C ASN A 49 45.88 4.97 -9.55
N GLN A 50 44.97 4.47 -10.36
CA GLN A 50 44.15 5.31 -11.21
C GLN A 50 42.74 4.76 -11.37
N ILE A 51 41.76 5.62 -11.12
CA ILE A 51 40.34 5.37 -11.37
C ILE A 51 39.85 6.48 -12.32
N ASN A 52 39.20 6.09 -13.41
CA ASN A 52 38.51 7.03 -14.29
C ASN A 52 37.05 7.14 -13.87
N ILE A 53 36.56 8.36 -13.81
CA ILE A 53 35.16 8.70 -13.56
C ILE A 53 34.57 9.18 -14.88
N ALA A 54 33.60 8.44 -15.37
CA ALA A 54 32.93 8.71 -16.64
C ALA A 54 31.99 9.93 -16.56
N SER A 55 31.43 10.29 -17.71
CA SER A 55 30.50 11.41 -17.85
C SER A 55 29.33 11.35 -16.88
N GLY A 56 28.86 12.52 -16.46
CA GLY A 56 27.70 12.64 -15.57
C GLY A 56 27.45 14.07 -15.17
N ASP A 57 26.30 14.30 -14.59
CA ASP A 57 25.85 15.58 -14.08
C ASP A 57 25.55 15.48 -12.58
N ALA A 58 26.02 16.45 -11.82
CA ALA A 58 25.74 16.60 -10.40
C ALA A 58 25.17 17.97 -10.10
N VAL A 59 24.34 18.03 -9.06
CA VAL A 59 23.90 19.29 -8.44
C VAL A 59 24.40 19.28 -7.00
N ASN A 60 25.37 20.15 -6.73
CA ASN A 60 25.88 20.36 -5.39
C ASN A 60 25.33 21.68 -4.84
N GLN A 61 24.36 21.61 -3.93
CA GLN A 61 23.69 22.78 -3.37
C GLN A 61 23.29 23.79 -4.48
N GLY A 62 22.64 23.28 -5.53
CA GLY A 62 22.21 24.05 -6.68
C GLY A 62 23.29 24.31 -7.74
N ARG A 63 24.59 24.16 -7.46
CA ARG A 63 25.65 24.30 -8.46
C ARG A 63 25.70 23.06 -9.34
N HIS A 64 25.54 23.26 -10.64
CA HIS A 64 25.63 22.19 -11.63
C HIS A 64 27.08 21.90 -11.99
N ILE A 65 27.50 20.67 -11.82
CA ILE A 65 28.84 20.16 -12.10
C ILE A 65 28.73 19.05 -13.14
N ILE A 66 29.54 19.08 -14.17
CA ILE A 66 29.48 18.12 -15.27
C ILE A 66 30.86 17.53 -15.60
N ILE A 67 30.90 16.24 -15.87
CA ILE A 67 31.92 15.64 -16.72
C ILE A 67 31.24 15.42 -18.09
N PRO A 68 31.73 16.07 -19.16
CA PRO A 68 31.06 16.05 -20.46
C PRO A 68 30.85 14.64 -21.03
N GLN A 69 29.81 14.49 -21.83
CA GLN A 69 29.47 13.21 -22.42
C GLN A 69 30.61 12.68 -23.32
N ASN A 70 30.84 11.38 -23.26
CA ASN A 70 31.93 10.68 -23.96
C ASN A 70 33.36 11.10 -23.49
N THR A 71 33.46 11.70 -22.30
CA THR A 71 34.73 12.00 -21.65
C THR A 71 34.79 11.34 -20.27
N TYR A 72 35.93 11.44 -19.63
CA TYR A 72 36.16 11.01 -18.26
C TYR A 72 37.18 11.92 -17.58
N GLU A 73 37.13 11.97 -16.26
CA GLU A 73 38.15 12.56 -15.41
C GLU A 73 38.91 11.47 -14.66
N SER A 74 40.23 11.65 -14.54
CA SER A 74 41.10 10.67 -13.90
C SER A 74 41.36 11.05 -12.44
N ALA A 75 40.98 10.17 -11.54
CA ALA A 75 41.34 10.25 -10.12
C ALA A 75 42.63 9.49 -9.88
N ALA A 76 43.70 10.22 -9.57
CA ALA A 76 44.99 9.64 -9.21
C ALA A 76 44.98 9.21 -7.72
N ILE A 77 45.07 7.90 -7.50
CA ILE A 77 45.17 7.33 -6.16
C ILE A 77 46.63 7.18 -5.80
N GLN A 78 47.05 7.71 -4.69
CA GLN A 78 48.41 7.48 -4.23
C GLN A 78 48.64 6.00 -3.93
N ASN A 79 49.83 5.50 -4.26
CA ASN A 79 50.15 4.11 -3.96
C ASN A 79 50.00 3.82 -2.47
N GLY A 80 49.46 2.65 -2.16
CA GLY A 80 49.34 2.19 -0.80
C GLY A 80 50.69 1.62 -0.29
N THR A 81 50.74 1.36 0.99
CA THR A 81 51.92 0.80 1.66
C THR A 81 51.69 -0.66 2.00
N ASN A 82 52.67 -1.49 1.75
CA ASN A 82 52.57 -2.93 2.10
C ASN A 82 52.30 -3.11 3.60
N GLY A 83 51.37 -4.02 3.93
CA GLY A 83 50.92 -4.26 5.31
C GLY A 83 50.01 -3.21 5.90
N LYS A 84 49.60 -2.22 5.12
CA LYS A 84 48.68 -1.13 5.52
C LYS A 84 47.38 -1.20 4.72
N THR A 85 46.36 -0.57 5.28
CA THR A 85 45.07 -0.33 4.61
C THR A 85 44.56 1.08 4.91
N ARG A 86 43.86 1.68 3.97
CA ARG A 86 43.20 2.99 4.13
C ARG A 86 41.99 3.11 3.23
N ILE A 87 41.14 4.10 3.50
CA ILE A 87 40.06 4.50 2.62
C ILE A 87 40.36 5.90 2.10
N ASP A 88 40.44 6.06 0.78
CA ASP A 88 40.48 7.37 0.12
C ASP A 88 39.09 7.74 -0.36
N VAL A 89 38.78 9.03 -0.47
CA VAL A 89 37.49 9.53 -1.00
C VAL A 89 37.74 10.27 -2.31
N ILE A 90 37.03 9.84 -3.36
CA ILE A 90 36.96 10.61 -4.62
C ILE A 90 35.72 11.52 -4.48
N ALA A 91 35.92 12.84 -4.67
CA ALA A 91 34.86 13.82 -4.54
C ALA A 91 34.93 14.87 -5.67
N LEU A 92 33.75 15.43 -6.00
CA LEU A 92 33.68 16.71 -6.74
C LEU A 92 33.80 17.84 -5.77
N ARG A 93 34.85 18.65 -5.92
CA ARG A 93 35.14 19.82 -5.08
C ARG A 93 34.64 21.07 -5.75
N TYR A 94 33.71 21.75 -5.14
CA TYR A 94 33.39 23.15 -5.45
C TYR A 94 34.38 24.08 -4.75
N SER A 95 34.86 25.06 -5.47
CA SER A 95 35.72 26.10 -4.94
C SER A 95 35.28 27.46 -5.45
N LYS A 96 35.37 28.47 -4.58
CA LYS A 96 35.05 29.86 -4.86
C LYS A 96 36.20 30.73 -4.42
N VAL A 97 36.76 31.45 -5.38
CA VAL A 97 37.87 32.40 -5.13
C VAL A 97 37.41 33.79 -5.53
N SER A 98 37.64 34.76 -4.66
CA SER A 98 37.42 36.18 -4.95
C SER A 98 38.76 36.91 -5.03
N SER A 99 39.04 37.53 -6.18
CA SER A 99 40.25 38.27 -6.42
C SER A 99 39.95 39.46 -7.32
N GLY A 100 40.45 40.66 -6.95
CA GLY A 100 40.31 41.85 -7.78
C GLY A 100 38.89 42.34 -8.05
N GLY A 101 37.92 42.02 -7.15
CA GLY A 101 36.51 42.36 -7.33
C GLY A 101 35.70 41.35 -8.14
N SER A 102 36.34 40.32 -8.70
CA SER A 102 35.68 39.21 -9.41
C SER A 102 35.64 37.99 -8.55
N THR A 103 34.56 37.24 -8.69
CA THR A 103 34.38 35.95 -8.02
C THR A 103 34.35 34.83 -9.09
N ILE A 104 35.24 33.86 -8.93
CA ILE A 104 35.33 32.71 -9.80
C ILE A 104 34.92 31.48 -9.02
N GLU A 105 33.93 30.76 -9.52
CA GLU A 105 33.49 29.45 -9.01
C GLU A 105 34.01 28.34 -9.94
N THR A 106 34.61 27.31 -9.37
CA THR A 106 35.18 26.19 -10.11
C THR A 106 34.76 24.86 -9.49
N ALA A 107 34.83 23.79 -10.28
CA ALA A 107 34.69 22.44 -9.76
C ALA A 107 35.84 21.57 -10.31
N GLU A 108 36.31 20.64 -9.51
CA GLU A 108 37.36 19.69 -9.87
C GLU A 108 37.13 18.35 -9.22
N LEU A 109 37.66 17.28 -9.84
CA LEU A 109 37.70 15.96 -9.23
C LEU A 109 38.93 15.89 -8.31
N VAL A 110 38.69 15.55 -7.03
CA VAL A 110 39.77 15.47 -6.03
C VAL A 110 39.77 14.08 -5.39
N VAL A 111 40.95 13.66 -4.96
CA VAL A 111 41.16 12.49 -4.11
C VAL A 111 41.62 12.92 -2.73
N ILE A 112 40.82 12.65 -1.73
CA ILE A 112 41.11 12.93 -0.33
C ILE A 112 41.66 11.64 0.28
N LYS A 113 42.97 11.67 0.57
CA LYS A 113 43.67 10.50 1.11
C LYS A 113 43.31 10.28 2.57
N GLY A 114 42.98 9.03 2.91
CA GLY A 114 42.76 8.62 4.29
C GLY A 114 44.02 8.23 5.06
N ALA A 115 43.87 8.09 6.36
CA ALA A 115 44.94 7.62 7.23
C ALA A 115 45.20 6.14 7.05
N GLU A 116 46.47 5.77 6.95
CA GLU A 116 46.87 4.36 6.86
C GLU A 116 46.86 3.69 8.25
N VAL A 117 46.24 2.52 8.33
CA VAL A 117 46.24 1.65 9.51
C VAL A 117 46.83 0.28 9.13
N ASN A 118 47.18 -0.55 10.10
CA ASN A 118 47.68 -1.90 9.83
C ASN A 118 46.58 -2.76 9.22
N VAL A 119 46.89 -3.62 8.30
CA VAL A 119 45.96 -4.63 7.79
C VAL A 119 45.41 -5.44 8.98
N GLY A 120 44.08 -5.63 9.00
CA GLY A 120 43.34 -6.21 10.13
C GLY A 120 42.70 -5.18 11.05
N SER A 121 43.09 -3.91 10.96
CA SER A 121 42.38 -2.80 11.59
C SER A 121 41.37 -2.18 10.60
N VAL A 122 40.30 -1.57 11.12
CA VAL A 122 39.28 -0.89 10.30
C VAL A 122 39.76 0.52 9.98
N PRO A 123 40.02 0.86 8.70
CA PRO A 123 40.41 2.21 8.32
C PRO A 123 39.21 3.17 8.44
N THR A 124 39.48 4.41 8.80
CA THR A 124 38.45 5.46 8.88
C THR A 124 38.36 6.22 7.56
N VAL A 125 37.13 6.60 7.20
CA VAL A 125 36.88 7.48 6.05
C VAL A 125 37.43 8.88 6.37
N PRO A 126 38.25 9.49 5.50
CA PRO A 126 38.76 10.83 5.71
C PRO A 126 37.62 11.85 5.72
N ALA A 127 37.77 12.89 6.53
CA ALA A 127 36.84 14.01 6.53
C ALA A 127 36.91 14.75 5.19
N VAL A 128 35.76 15.08 4.65
CA VAL A 128 35.60 15.94 3.46
C VAL A 128 35.25 17.36 3.89
N THR A 129 35.56 18.33 3.06
CA THR A 129 35.15 19.70 3.33
C THR A 129 33.64 19.81 3.17
N SER A 130 32.94 20.29 4.19
CA SER A 130 31.52 20.54 4.17
C SER A 130 31.23 22.02 4.40
N GLY A 131 30.75 22.68 3.35
CA GLY A 131 30.41 24.10 3.35
C GLY A 131 28.97 24.33 2.94
N ASN A 132 28.39 25.44 3.38
CA ASN A 132 27.10 25.90 2.87
C ASN A 132 27.36 26.95 1.78
N ILE A 133 27.21 26.53 0.51
CA ILE A 133 27.44 27.39 -0.66
C ILE A 133 26.47 28.57 -0.67
N PHE A 134 25.21 28.37 -0.26
CA PHE A 134 24.21 29.44 -0.17
C PHE A 134 24.57 30.49 0.92
N ALA A 135 25.24 30.04 1.96
CA ALA A 135 25.78 30.96 3.00
C ALA A 135 27.13 31.55 2.63
N GLY A 136 27.66 31.31 1.43
CA GLY A 136 28.89 31.89 0.94
C GLY A 136 30.15 31.08 1.23
N ALA A 137 30.04 29.79 1.56
CA ALA A 137 31.21 28.94 1.74
C ALA A 137 32.12 28.97 0.51
N ALA A 138 33.43 29.07 0.75
CA ALA A 138 34.44 29.09 -0.30
C ALA A 138 34.76 27.72 -0.89
N GLN A 139 34.41 26.66 -0.19
CA GLN A 139 34.67 25.27 -0.62
C GLN A 139 33.60 24.30 -0.08
N ASP A 140 33.29 23.31 -0.88
CA ASP A 140 32.43 22.19 -0.48
C ASP A 140 32.75 20.96 -1.31
N ASP A 141 32.86 19.80 -0.68
CA ASP A 141 33.12 18.54 -1.33
C ASP A 141 31.82 17.71 -1.42
N MET A 142 31.57 17.17 -2.59
CA MET A 142 30.53 16.15 -2.85
C MET A 142 31.19 14.80 -3.05
N PRO A 143 31.18 13.90 -2.05
CA PRO A 143 31.77 12.58 -2.20
C PRO A 143 31.07 11.77 -3.28
N LEU A 144 31.84 11.09 -4.14
CA LEU A 144 31.33 10.15 -5.13
C LEU A 144 31.63 8.71 -4.71
N TYR A 145 32.88 8.44 -4.34
CA TYR A 145 33.32 7.08 -4.04
C TYR A 145 34.25 7.02 -2.84
N GLN A 146 34.13 5.95 -2.07
CA GLN A 146 35.12 5.50 -1.10
C GLN A 146 35.93 4.39 -1.72
N VAL A 147 37.24 4.54 -1.73
CA VAL A 147 38.21 3.61 -2.32
C VAL A 147 38.99 2.96 -1.22
N LEU A 148 38.77 1.68 -1.01
CA LEU A 148 39.55 0.87 -0.06
C LEU A 148 40.84 0.40 -0.76
N ILE A 149 41.98 0.76 -0.18
CA ILE A 149 43.31 0.33 -0.62
C ILE A 149 43.88 -0.58 0.46
N THR A 150 44.34 -1.77 0.05
CA THR A 150 45.03 -2.73 0.93
C THR A 150 46.35 -3.09 0.29
N GLY A 151 47.44 -2.94 1.03
CA GLY A 151 48.76 -3.05 0.46
C GLY A 151 48.98 -2.02 -0.64
N THR A 152 49.34 -2.44 -1.82
CA THR A 152 49.57 -1.58 -2.99
C THR A 152 48.40 -1.54 -3.98
N SER A 153 47.27 -2.14 -3.66
CA SER A 153 46.18 -2.35 -4.60
C SER A 153 44.85 -1.78 -4.13
N ILE A 154 44.05 -1.31 -5.07
CA ILE A 154 42.63 -0.98 -4.83
C ILE A 154 41.88 -2.29 -4.61
N THR A 155 41.24 -2.43 -3.45
CA THR A 155 40.48 -3.64 -3.05
C THR A 155 39.01 -3.52 -3.35
N SER A 156 38.43 -2.33 -3.10
CA SER A 156 37.02 -2.06 -3.44
C SER A 156 36.77 -0.58 -3.64
N VAL A 157 35.71 -0.29 -4.41
CA VAL A 157 35.21 1.07 -4.65
C VAL A 157 33.72 1.08 -4.34
N THR A 158 33.32 1.86 -3.37
CA THR A 158 31.94 1.95 -2.89
C THR A 158 31.33 3.28 -3.27
N LYS A 159 30.20 3.28 -3.97
CA LYS A 159 29.44 4.48 -4.30
C LYS A 159 28.78 5.06 -3.05
N VAL A 160 28.86 6.40 -2.86
CA VAL A 160 28.33 7.11 -1.70
C VAL A 160 27.44 8.29 -2.04
N PHE A 161 26.94 8.37 -3.26
CA PHE A 161 26.01 9.41 -3.71
C PHE A 161 24.67 8.83 -4.11
N ASP A 162 23.64 9.68 -4.01
CA ASP A 162 22.29 9.36 -4.49
C ASP A 162 22.08 9.91 -5.91
N VAL A 163 21.38 9.11 -6.73
CA VAL A 163 20.94 9.54 -8.05
C VAL A 163 19.48 9.94 -7.97
N ILE A 164 19.19 11.23 -8.21
CA ILE A 164 17.80 11.68 -8.31
C ILE A 164 17.23 11.35 -9.69
N ARG A 165 16.01 10.85 -9.68
CA ARG A 165 15.30 10.55 -10.90
C ARG A 165 14.72 11.82 -11.52
N SER A 166 14.52 11.81 -12.85
CA SER A 166 13.87 12.91 -13.53
C SER A 166 12.40 13.06 -13.10
N LEU A 167 11.85 14.26 -13.23
CA LEU A 167 10.42 14.52 -12.99
C LEU A 167 9.52 13.64 -13.85
N SER A 168 9.99 13.25 -15.06
CA SER A 168 9.22 12.36 -15.95
C SER A 168 9.01 10.96 -15.37
N THR A 169 9.86 10.52 -14.44
CA THR A 169 9.74 9.21 -13.77
C THR A 169 9.10 9.30 -12.38
N MET A 170 8.70 10.51 -11.95
CA MET A 170 8.10 10.72 -10.62
C MET A 170 6.79 9.94 -10.46
N ALA A 171 5.96 9.91 -11.49
CA ALA A 171 4.72 9.16 -11.49
C ALA A 171 4.96 7.65 -11.30
N ASP A 172 6.05 7.11 -11.88
CA ASP A 172 6.46 5.70 -11.72
C ASP A 172 6.94 5.39 -10.30
N MET A 173 7.45 6.40 -9.60
CA MET A 173 7.87 6.26 -8.19
C MET A 173 6.67 6.27 -7.24
N ILE A 174 5.69 7.14 -7.50
CA ILE A 174 4.49 7.29 -6.67
C ILE A 174 3.55 6.11 -6.90
N TYR A 175 3.40 5.69 -8.16
CA TYR A 175 2.55 4.59 -8.57
C TYR A 175 3.35 3.57 -9.40
N PRO A 176 4.21 2.74 -8.78
CA PRO A 176 4.88 1.67 -9.50
C PRO A 176 3.86 0.67 -10.07
N VAL A 177 4.27 -0.13 -11.06
CA VAL A 177 3.42 -1.20 -11.62
C VAL A 177 2.90 -2.10 -10.50
N GLY A 178 1.58 -2.34 -10.50
CA GLY A 178 0.87 -3.03 -9.43
C GLY A 178 0.18 -2.11 -8.42
N SER A 179 0.45 -0.81 -8.43
CA SER A 179 -0.22 0.16 -7.55
C SER A 179 -1.72 0.24 -7.82
N ILE A 180 -2.46 0.52 -6.77
CA ILE A 180 -3.90 0.77 -6.83
C ILE A 180 -4.16 2.26 -6.65
N TYR A 181 -4.93 2.85 -7.56
CA TYR A 181 -5.42 4.23 -7.48
C TYR A 181 -6.93 4.23 -7.30
N MET A 182 -7.42 5.04 -6.39
CA MET A 182 -8.86 5.18 -6.09
C MET A 182 -9.28 6.63 -6.15
N ASN A 183 -10.40 6.89 -6.80
CA ASN A 183 -10.98 8.24 -6.90
C ASN A 183 -12.51 8.16 -7.03
N VAL A 184 -13.22 9.18 -6.55
CA VAL A 184 -14.67 9.33 -6.77
C VAL A 184 -14.99 9.87 -8.18
N SER A 185 -14.02 10.50 -8.84
CA SER A 185 -14.15 11.00 -10.22
C SER A 185 -13.74 9.94 -11.23
N ASN A 186 -14.50 9.78 -12.30
CA ASN A 186 -14.19 8.85 -13.39
C ASN A 186 -13.11 9.42 -14.32
N VAL A 187 -11.91 9.62 -13.77
CA VAL A 187 -10.74 10.06 -14.54
C VAL A 187 -9.79 8.89 -14.67
N ASP A 188 -9.37 8.60 -15.89
CA ASP A 188 -8.33 7.61 -16.14
C ASP A 188 -7.00 8.10 -15.56
N PRO A 189 -6.36 7.34 -14.64
CA PRO A 189 -5.06 7.73 -14.09
C PRO A 189 -3.96 7.88 -15.12
N ALA A 190 -4.08 7.25 -16.29
CA ALA A 190 -3.14 7.43 -17.40
C ALA A 190 -3.04 8.89 -17.85
N ALA A 191 -4.14 9.65 -17.77
CA ALA A 191 -4.14 11.07 -18.10
C ALA A 191 -3.41 11.95 -17.07
N LEU A 192 -3.28 11.47 -15.82
CA LEU A 192 -2.64 12.19 -14.71
C LEU A 192 -1.18 11.77 -14.51
N PHE A 193 -0.91 10.48 -14.61
CA PHE A 193 0.36 9.87 -14.21
C PHE A 193 1.07 9.13 -15.34
N GLY A 194 0.45 9.07 -16.53
CA GLY A 194 0.93 8.21 -17.62
C GLY A 194 0.76 6.71 -17.30
N GLY A 195 1.44 5.86 -18.08
CA GLY A 195 1.38 4.40 -17.92
C GLY A 195 0.07 3.80 -18.42
N THR A 196 -0.12 2.53 -18.13
CA THR A 196 -1.32 1.76 -18.49
C THR A 196 -2.04 1.32 -17.23
N TRP A 197 -3.36 1.49 -17.22
CA TRP A 197 -4.19 1.21 -16.05
C TRP A 197 -5.38 0.34 -16.44
N GLU A 198 -5.66 -0.63 -15.60
CA GLU A 198 -6.81 -1.51 -15.70
C GLU A 198 -7.82 -1.17 -14.62
N ARG A 199 -9.10 -1.03 -15.00
CA ARG A 199 -10.17 -0.71 -14.08
C ARG A 199 -10.63 -1.94 -13.32
N ILE A 200 -10.67 -1.87 -11.99
CA ILE A 200 -11.26 -2.88 -11.11
C ILE A 200 -12.71 -2.50 -10.84
N GLN A 201 -13.64 -3.42 -11.14
CA GLN A 201 -15.07 -3.18 -11.01
C GLN A 201 -15.74 -4.30 -10.19
N GLY A 202 -16.80 -3.94 -9.43
CA GLY A 202 -17.61 -4.89 -8.69
C GLY A 202 -16.84 -5.69 -7.64
N ARG A 203 -15.80 -5.09 -7.02
CA ARG A 203 -14.96 -5.78 -6.04
C ARG A 203 -14.56 -4.87 -4.89
N PHE A 204 -14.52 -5.44 -3.70
CA PHE A 204 -13.82 -4.87 -2.56
C PHE A 204 -12.34 -5.27 -2.59
N LEU A 205 -11.48 -4.40 -2.08
CA LEU A 205 -10.07 -4.72 -1.91
C LEU A 205 -9.84 -5.47 -0.61
N LEU A 206 -9.15 -6.59 -0.69
CA LEU A 206 -8.75 -7.42 0.44
C LEU A 206 -7.22 -7.43 0.54
N GLY A 207 -6.69 -7.26 1.75
CA GLY A 207 -5.25 -7.43 1.99
C GLY A 207 -4.80 -8.87 1.67
N ALA A 208 -3.70 -9.00 0.93
CA ALA A 208 -3.13 -10.30 0.60
C ALA A 208 -2.66 -11.06 1.85
N SER A 209 -2.82 -12.37 1.83
CA SER A 209 -2.38 -13.27 2.91
C SER A 209 -1.97 -14.63 2.33
N SER A 210 -1.53 -15.55 3.19
CA SER A 210 -1.22 -16.92 2.77
C SER A 210 -2.43 -17.67 2.17
N GLY A 211 -3.65 -17.32 2.59
CA GLY A 211 -4.89 -17.88 2.03
C GLY A 211 -5.46 -17.09 0.85
N HIS A 212 -4.99 -15.87 0.61
CA HIS A 212 -5.46 -14.98 -0.44
C HIS A 212 -4.27 -14.30 -1.10
N ALA A 213 -3.75 -14.92 -2.14
CA ALA A 213 -2.59 -14.40 -2.87
C ALA A 213 -2.90 -13.04 -3.52
N ALA A 214 -1.90 -12.17 -3.64
CA ALA A 214 -2.05 -10.90 -4.33
C ALA A 214 -2.57 -11.09 -5.76
N GLY A 215 -3.59 -10.34 -6.14
CA GLY A 215 -4.26 -10.42 -7.44
C GLY A 215 -5.32 -11.52 -7.55
N SER A 216 -5.49 -12.39 -6.54
CA SER A 216 -6.59 -13.35 -6.54
C SER A 216 -7.95 -12.65 -6.39
N THR A 217 -8.99 -13.26 -6.89
CA THR A 217 -10.36 -12.74 -6.82
C THR A 217 -11.29 -13.77 -6.23
N GLY A 218 -12.29 -13.33 -5.48
CA GLY A 218 -13.25 -14.20 -4.83
C GLY A 218 -14.40 -13.42 -4.22
N GLY A 219 -15.22 -14.13 -3.43
CA GLY A 219 -16.38 -13.58 -2.75
C GLY A 219 -17.65 -13.56 -3.61
N ALA A 220 -18.75 -13.22 -2.99
CA ALA A 220 -20.07 -13.06 -3.61
C ALA A 220 -20.78 -11.87 -2.96
N GLU A 221 -21.70 -11.24 -3.69
CA GLU A 221 -22.53 -10.13 -3.19
C GLU A 221 -23.72 -10.62 -2.39
N THR A 222 -24.11 -11.85 -2.63
CA THR A 222 -25.26 -12.48 -2.00
C THR A 222 -24.92 -13.89 -1.57
N VAL A 223 -25.62 -14.39 -0.57
CA VAL A 223 -25.58 -15.79 -0.15
C VAL A 223 -26.98 -16.35 -0.06
N THR A 224 -27.17 -17.57 -0.53
CA THR A 224 -28.38 -18.36 -0.25
C THR A 224 -28.02 -19.36 0.82
N LEU A 225 -28.65 -19.25 1.96
CA LEU A 225 -28.42 -20.18 3.08
C LEU A 225 -29.02 -21.55 2.74
N THR A 226 -28.26 -22.59 2.95
CA THR A 226 -28.71 -23.98 2.92
C THR A 226 -29.26 -24.42 4.27
N GLY A 227 -30.02 -25.52 4.32
CA GLY A 227 -30.50 -26.09 5.58
C GLY A 227 -29.37 -26.36 6.60
N ASP A 228 -28.22 -26.82 6.11
CA ASP A 228 -27.03 -27.12 6.94
C ASP A 228 -26.36 -25.88 7.54
N GLN A 229 -26.61 -24.71 6.98
CA GLN A 229 -26.07 -23.44 7.46
C GLN A 229 -26.95 -22.76 8.52
N LEU A 230 -28.16 -23.30 8.73
CA LEU A 230 -29.03 -22.85 9.81
C LEU A 230 -28.70 -23.62 11.10
N PRO A 231 -28.78 -22.96 12.26
CA PRO A 231 -28.68 -23.68 13.53
C PRO A 231 -29.72 -24.81 13.60
N ALA A 232 -29.31 -25.92 14.14
CA ALA A 232 -30.25 -27.06 14.36
C ALA A 232 -31.39 -26.56 15.27
N HIS A 233 -32.59 -26.67 14.78
CA HIS A 233 -33.79 -26.29 15.52
C HIS A 233 -34.91 -27.27 15.28
N THR A 234 -35.76 -27.38 16.27
CA THR A 234 -36.95 -28.26 16.24
C THR A 234 -38.14 -27.44 16.73
N HIS A 235 -39.30 -27.76 16.21
CA HIS A 235 -40.54 -27.09 16.62
C HIS A 235 -41.39 -28.03 17.46
N THR A 236 -41.93 -27.58 18.56
CA THR A 236 -42.89 -28.34 19.37
C THR A 236 -44.29 -27.95 18.95
N ILE A 237 -45.01 -28.89 18.42
CA ILE A 237 -46.47 -28.72 18.21
C ILE A 237 -47.19 -29.17 19.45
N PRO A 238 -47.97 -28.27 20.08
CA PRO A 238 -48.73 -28.65 21.27
C PRO A 238 -49.67 -29.84 20.97
N ALA A 239 -49.81 -30.68 21.96
CA ALA A 239 -50.80 -31.79 21.87
C ALA A 239 -52.18 -31.22 21.57
N HIS A 240 -52.84 -31.77 20.59
CA HIS A 240 -54.22 -31.43 20.26
C HIS A 240 -55.06 -32.69 20.19
N THR A 241 -56.30 -32.55 20.65
CA THR A 241 -57.26 -33.65 20.60
C THR A 241 -58.25 -33.42 19.49
N HIS A 242 -58.48 -34.44 18.69
CA HIS A 242 -59.57 -34.45 17.73
C HIS A 242 -60.78 -35.12 18.37
N SER A 243 -61.88 -34.41 18.46
CA SER A 243 -63.16 -35.03 18.82
C SER A 243 -63.95 -35.31 17.54
N VAL A 244 -64.38 -36.51 17.35
CA VAL A 244 -65.26 -36.87 16.27
C VAL A 244 -66.69 -36.93 16.86
N PRO A 245 -67.52 -35.94 16.53
CA PRO A 245 -68.92 -36.00 16.96
C PRO A 245 -69.62 -37.17 16.32
N ASP A 246 -70.60 -37.78 17.04
CA ASP A 246 -71.49 -38.80 16.57
C ASP A 246 -70.84 -40.05 15.95
N HIS A 247 -69.73 -40.49 16.54
CA HIS A 247 -69.08 -41.68 16.03
C HIS A 247 -69.39 -42.92 16.84
N VAL A 248 -69.85 -43.94 16.18
CA VAL A 248 -70.25 -45.20 16.82
C VAL A 248 -69.05 -46.05 17.27
N HIS A 249 -67.91 -45.73 16.83
CA HIS A 249 -66.63 -46.30 17.31
C HIS A 249 -65.92 -45.38 18.26
N THR A 250 -65.61 -45.83 19.43
CA THR A 250 -64.78 -45.12 20.38
C THR A 250 -63.34 -45.17 19.91
N VAL A 251 -62.90 -44.12 19.24
CA VAL A 251 -61.47 -43.97 18.97
C VAL A 251 -60.84 -43.44 20.26
N PRO A 252 -59.89 -44.15 20.86
CA PRO A 252 -59.19 -43.61 22.05
C PRO A 252 -58.63 -42.24 21.75
N ALA A 253 -58.78 -41.32 22.69
CA ALA A 253 -58.16 -40.03 22.57
C ALA A 253 -56.64 -40.19 22.33
N HIS A 254 -56.15 -39.63 21.27
CA HIS A 254 -54.72 -39.61 21.00
C HIS A 254 -54.25 -38.21 20.84
N THR A 255 -53.07 -37.99 21.34
CA THR A 255 -52.41 -36.68 21.25
C THR A 255 -51.32 -36.76 20.19
N HIS A 256 -51.32 -35.82 19.27
CA HIS A 256 -50.20 -35.64 18.38
C HIS A 256 -49.26 -34.70 19.02
N THR A 257 -48.07 -35.17 19.38
CA THR A 257 -47.02 -34.35 19.86
C THR A 257 -45.92 -34.27 18.79
N ALA A 258 -45.79 -33.17 18.21
CA ALA A 258 -44.62 -32.91 17.42
C ALA A 258 -43.73 -31.96 18.19
N THR A 259 -42.60 -32.44 18.59
CA THR A 259 -41.62 -31.60 19.29
C THR A 259 -40.62 -31.03 18.31
N THR A 260 -40.71 -29.77 18.09
CA THR A 260 -39.63 -29.06 17.43
C THR A 260 -38.86 -28.37 18.53
N SER A 261 -37.61 -28.63 18.69
CA SER A 261 -36.82 -27.91 19.67
C SER A 261 -36.73 -26.44 19.30
N SER A 262 -36.67 -25.57 20.29
CA SER A 262 -36.54 -24.14 20.02
C SER A 262 -35.42 -23.83 19.09
N ALA A 263 -35.68 -23.02 18.09
CA ALA A 263 -34.61 -22.44 17.31
C ALA A 263 -33.64 -21.75 18.30
N GLY A 264 -32.46 -22.29 18.39
CA GLY A 264 -31.46 -21.68 19.26
C GLY A 264 -31.36 -20.20 18.93
N ALA A 265 -31.39 -19.36 19.94
CA ALA A 265 -31.24 -17.95 19.75
C ALA A 265 -29.91 -17.69 19.01
N HIS A 266 -29.99 -17.30 17.79
CA HIS A 266 -28.82 -16.90 17.02
C HIS A 266 -28.80 -15.39 16.83
N ARG A 267 -27.61 -14.84 16.79
CA ARG A 267 -27.40 -13.40 16.68
C ARG A 267 -26.48 -13.13 15.53
N HIS A 268 -26.81 -12.14 14.74
CA HIS A 268 -25.90 -11.64 13.72
C HIS A 268 -25.00 -10.57 14.29
N LYS A 269 -23.71 -10.65 14.03
CA LYS A 269 -22.78 -9.62 14.40
C LYS A 269 -22.92 -8.47 13.40
N GLN A 270 -23.51 -7.37 13.82
CA GLN A 270 -23.48 -6.12 13.05
C GLN A 270 -22.32 -5.26 13.53
N ILE A 271 -21.51 -4.86 12.59
CA ILE A 271 -20.52 -3.81 12.82
C ILE A 271 -21.25 -2.49 12.59
N ARG A 272 -21.41 -1.71 13.62
CA ARG A 272 -22.04 -0.39 13.54
C ARG A 272 -21.01 0.68 13.82
N GLU A 273 -20.99 1.70 13.02
CA GLU A 273 -20.13 2.87 13.21
C GLU A 273 -20.74 3.84 14.23
N LYS A 274 -19.90 4.40 15.09
CA LYS A 274 -20.36 5.40 16.08
C LYS A 274 -20.40 6.76 15.43
N VAL A 275 -21.58 7.23 15.10
CA VAL A 275 -21.79 8.62 14.66
C VAL A 275 -22.23 9.43 15.87
N ALA A 276 -21.40 10.40 16.24
CA ALA A 276 -21.77 11.36 17.28
C ALA A 276 -22.71 12.42 16.66
N ALA A 277 -23.99 12.27 16.90
CA ALA A 277 -24.97 13.35 16.69
C ALA A 277 -25.71 13.60 17.98
N SER A 278 -25.90 14.84 18.29
CA SER A 278 -26.51 15.33 19.53
C SER A 278 -27.85 14.65 19.82
N GLY A 279 -27.95 13.96 20.92
CA GLY A 279 -29.19 13.67 21.62
C GLY A 279 -29.70 12.23 21.59
N THR A 280 -29.33 11.39 20.66
CA THR A 280 -29.74 9.98 20.67
C THR A 280 -28.64 9.12 20.07
N ALA A 281 -27.94 8.40 20.91
CA ALA A 281 -26.81 7.58 20.50
C ALA A 281 -27.29 6.35 19.70
N ARG A 282 -27.07 6.38 18.40
CA ARG A 282 -27.05 5.15 17.61
C ARG A 282 -25.60 4.73 17.47
N TYR A 283 -25.27 3.55 17.87
CA TYR A 283 -23.89 3.08 17.91
C TYR A 283 -23.57 2.29 16.66
N ALA A 284 -22.66 2.80 15.90
CA ALA A 284 -21.89 2.03 14.94
C ALA A 284 -20.47 1.91 15.50
N VAL A 285 -19.93 0.73 15.61
CA VAL A 285 -18.57 0.52 16.11
C VAL A 285 -17.70 0.04 14.99
N GLN A 286 -16.84 0.94 14.53
CA GLN A 286 -15.61 0.53 13.91
C GLN A 286 -14.49 1.01 14.82
N GLY A 287 -13.71 0.11 15.34
CA GLY A 287 -12.56 0.50 16.13
C GLY A 287 -11.87 -0.68 16.75
N THR A 288 -10.62 -0.70 16.51
CA THR A 288 -9.64 -1.51 17.19
C THR A 288 -9.78 -1.31 18.70
N ASN A 289 -10.05 -2.38 19.43
CA ASN A 289 -9.92 -2.53 20.89
C ASN A 289 -11.08 -2.18 21.80
N SER A 290 -12.32 -2.31 21.39
CA SER A 290 -13.36 -2.63 22.35
C SER A 290 -14.52 -3.26 21.59
N SER A 291 -14.65 -4.57 21.70
CA SER A 291 -15.79 -5.30 21.18
C SER A 291 -17.04 -4.95 21.97
N VAL A 292 -17.69 -3.85 21.64
CA VAL A 292 -19.09 -3.74 21.97
C VAL A 292 -19.82 -4.58 20.92
N THR A 293 -20.02 -5.81 21.23
CA THR A 293 -20.88 -6.68 20.46
C THR A 293 -22.31 -6.21 20.67
N ALA A 294 -22.76 -5.25 19.88
CA ALA A 294 -24.19 -5.04 19.77
C ALA A 294 -24.72 -6.23 19.00
N ASN A 295 -25.23 -7.20 19.70
CA ASN A 295 -26.03 -8.21 19.07
C ASN A 295 -27.29 -7.52 18.54
N THR A 296 -27.73 -7.83 17.32
CA THR A 296 -29.13 -7.57 16.97
C THR A 296 -29.99 -8.12 18.09
N GLU A 297 -31.01 -7.39 18.44
CA GLU A 297 -32.01 -7.99 19.34
C GLU A 297 -32.33 -9.37 18.81
N SER A 298 -32.41 -10.31 19.74
CA SER A 298 -32.81 -11.68 19.44
C SER A 298 -33.92 -11.59 18.39
N ALA A 299 -33.70 -12.18 17.22
CA ALA A 299 -34.81 -12.38 16.30
C ALA A 299 -35.82 -13.14 17.11
N GLY A 300 -36.76 -12.39 17.64
CA GLY A 300 -37.61 -12.82 18.73
C GLY A 300 -38.22 -14.15 18.39
N ALA A 301 -38.58 -14.89 19.40
CA ALA A 301 -39.32 -16.11 19.19
C ALA A 301 -40.33 -15.89 18.07
N HIS A 302 -40.01 -16.35 16.89
CA HIS A 302 -40.96 -16.30 15.79
C HIS A 302 -41.83 -17.52 15.89
N THR A 303 -43.10 -17.32 15.84
CA THR A 303 -44.07 -18.40 15.81
C THR A 303 -44.28 -18.84 14.38
N HIS A 304 -44.05 -20.09 14.13
CA HIS A 304 -44.49 -20.69 12.89
C HIS A 304 -45.94 -21.11 13.05
N THR A 305 -46.80 -20.61 12.21
CA THR A 305 -48.17 -21.14 12.13
C THR A 305 -48.10 -22.44 11.33
N VAL A 306 -48.14 -23.55 12.03
CA VAL A 306 -48.29 -24.83 11.38
C VAL A 306 -49.78 -25.04 11.16
N THR A 307 -50.20 -24.84 9.95
CA THR A 307 -51.56 -25.20 9.57
C THR A 307 -51.58 -26.72 9.33
N VAL A 308 -51.96 -27.45 10.34
CA VAL A 308 -52.29 -28.84 10.14
C VAL A 308 -53.66 -28.84 9.45
N ALA A 309 -53.68 -29.20 8.19
CA ALA A 309 -54.95 -29.33 7.47
C ALA A 309 -55.87 -30.26 8.27
N SER A 310 -57.01 -29.75 8.69
CA SER A 310 -58.04 -30.56 9.33
C SER A 310 -58.49 -31.63 8.31
N LYS A 311 -58.40 -32.86 8.71
CA LYS A 311 -59.03 -33.93 7.90
C LYS A 311 -60.52 -33.67 7.92
N PRO A 312 -61.18 -33.53 6.76
CA PRO A 312 -62.63 -33.32 6.76
C PRO A 312 -63.34 -34.48 7.47
N ALA A 313 -64.40 -34.14 8.13
CA ALA A 313 -65.24 -35.13 8.75
C ALA A 313 -65.58 -36.19 7.68
N PHE A 314 -65.26 -37.45 7.91
CA PHE A 314 -65.67 -38.54 7.05
C PHE A 314 -66.72 -39.35 7.76
N ASN A 315 -67.82 -39.52 7.08
CA ASN A 315 -68.83 -40.46 7.53
C ASN A 315 -68.30 -41.88 7.43
N THR A 316 -68.13 -42.52 8.54
CA THR A 316 -67.90 -43.97 8.56
C THR A 316 -69.20 -44.64 8.21
N THR A 317 -69.40 -45.04 6.99
CA THR A 317 -70.39 -46.04 6.68
C THR A 317 -70.03 -47.35 7.36
N SER A 318 -70.96 -48.03 7.93
CA SER A 318 -70.83 -49.13 8.86
C SER A 318 -70.30 -50.44 8.26
N SER A 319 -69.27 -50.41 7.47
CA SER A 319 -68.49 -51.56 7.04
C SER A 319 -67.16 -51.18 6.45
N GLY A 320 -66.21 -50.83 7.28
CA GLY A 320 -64.85 -50.62 6.84
C GLY A 320 -63.93 -50.29 8.01
N SER A 321 -62.89 -51.06 8.19
CA SER A 321 -61.86 -50.75 9.14
C SER A 321 -61.25 -49.35 8.80
N CYS A 322 -61.54 -48.40 9.63
CA CYS A 322 -60.87 -47.06 9.50
C CYS A 322 -59.43 -47.18 10.04
N THR A 323 -58.49 -47.40 9.18
CA THR A 323 -57.12 -47.25 9.50
C THR A 323 -56.85 -45.76 9.51
N THR A 324 -56.64 -45.18 10.71
CA THR A 324 -56.04 -43.85 10.84
C THR A 324 -54.61 -43.99 10.38
N GLY A 325 -54.31 -43.63 9.14
CA GLY A 325 -52.94 -43.52 8.68
C GLY A 325 -52.23 -42.45 9.51
N SER A 326 -51.08 -42.77 10.00
CA SER A 326 -50.22 -41.76 10.61
C SER A 326 -49.89 -40.71 9.55
N THR A 327 -50.52 -39.58 9.61
CA THR A 327 -50.08 -38.44 8.80
C THR A 327 -48.91 -37.84 9.52
N SER A 328 -47.70 -38.12 9.03
CA SER A 328 -46.55 -37.29 9.38
C SER A 328 -46.83 -35.90 8.84
N GLY A 329 -47.14 -34.98 9.73
CA GLY A 329 -47.25 -33.59 9.35
C GLY A 329 -45.85 -33.07 9.04
N THR A 330 -45.53 -32.90 7.79
CA THR A 330 -44.41 -32.08 7.41
C THR A 330 -44.83 -30.63 7.53
N SER A 331 -44.13 -29.88 8.38
CA SER A 331 -44.26 -28.43 8.33
C SER A 331 -43.91 -27.95 6.93
N GLY A 332 -44.74 -27.13 6.32
CA GLY A 332 -44.40 -26.50 5.04
C GLY A 332 -43.04 -25.83 5.11
N SER A 333 -42.31 -25.83 4.01
CA SER A 333 -41.02 -25.17 3.97
C SER A 333 -41.20 -23.69 4.32
N THR A 334 -40.51 -23.25 5.35
CA THR A 334 -40.46 -21.82 5.72
C THR A 334 -39.24 -21.20 5.04
N GLY A 335 -39.47 -20.17 4.27
CA GLY A 335 -38.42 -19.48 3.54
C GLY A 335 -38.55 -19.64 2.04
N SER A 336 -38.25 -18.62 1.30
CA SER A 336 -38.31 -18.57 -0.16
C SER A 336 -37.05 -19.14 -0.85
N GLY A 337 -35.99 -19.43 -0.09
CA GLY A 337 -34.67 -19.74 -0.67
C GLY A 337 -34.04 -18.53 -1.40
N SER A 338 -34.58 -17.33 -1.18
CA SER A 338 -34.07 -16.13 -1.83
C SER A 338 -32.69 -15.80 -1.32
N ALA A 339 -31.84 -15.33 -2.22
CA ALA A 339 -30.51 -14.86 -1.86
C ALA A 339 -30.59 -13.64 -0.91
N VAL A 340 -29.78 -13.65 0.13
CA VAL A 340 -29.62 -12.54 1.07
C VAL A 340 -28.40 -11.72 0.67
N GLY A 341 -28.57 -10.41 0.53
CA GLY A 341 -27.45 -9.49 0.31
C GLY A 341 -26.53 -9.43 1.54
N ILE A 342 -25.25 -9.68 1.32
CA ILE A 342 -24.23 -9.61 2.39
C ILE A 342 -23.34 -8.39 2.26
N MET A 343 -23.67 -7.49 1.32
CA MET A 343 -22.90 -6.28 1.08
C MET A 343 -23.14 -5.26 2.20
N PRO A 344 -22.09 -4.86 2.93
CA PRO A 344 -22.22 -3.81 3.95
C PRO A 344 -22.48 -2.44 3.29
N PRO A 345 -22.88 -1.40 4.05
CA PRO A 345 -22.90 -0.04 3.53
C PRO A 345 -21.55 0.34 2.94
N PHE A 346 -21.52 0.92 1.75
CA PHE A 346 -20.29 1.20 1.02
C PHE A 346 -20.34 2.59 0.35
N LEU A 347 -19.16 3.12 0.06
CA LEU A 347 -18.95 4.21 -0.87
C LEU A 347 -18.34 3.65 -2.15
N ALA A 348 -19.03 3.81 -3.26
CA ALA A 348 -18.49 3.40 -4.56
C ALA A 348 -17.44 4.41 -5.05
N VAL A 349 -16.29 3.91 -5.42
CA VAL A 349 -15.19 4.67 -6.00
C VAL A 349 -14.69 3.98 -7.27
N TYR A 350 -14.07 4.75 -8.15
CA TYR A 350 -13.35 4.20 -9.28
C TYR A 350 -12.00 3.67 -8.79
N ILE A 351 -11.74 2.39 -9.05
CA ILE A 351 -10.51 1.72 -8.65
C ILE A 351 -9.77 1.29 -9.91
N TRP A 352 -8.48 1.61 -9.96
CA TRP A 352 -7.60 1.31 -11.07
C TRP A 352 -6.33 0.63 -10.56
N LYS A 353 -5.85 -0.35 -11.30
CA LYS A 353 -4.56 -1.01 -11.06
C LYS A 353 -3.61 -0.64 -12.18
N ARG A 354 -2.42 -0.18 -11.85
CA ARG A 354 -1.37 0.07 -12.84
C ARG A 354 -0.81 -1.25 -13.38
N THR A 355 -0.75 -1.39 -14.72
CA THR A 355 -0.28 -2.60 -15.41
C THR A 355 1.02 -2.38 -16.18
N ALA A 356 1.32 -1.15 -16.60
CA ALA A 356 2.58 -0.76 -17.22
C ALA A 356 2.90 0.72 -16.99
#